data_745d3edb04fb01eef44ae5694b19d14c
#
_entry.id   745d3edb04fb01eef44ae5694b19d14c
#
_cell.length_a   1.000
_cell.length_b   1.000
_cell.length_c   1.000
_cell.angle_alpha   90.00
_cell.angle_beta   90.00
_cell.angle_gamma   90.00
#
_symmetry.space_group_name_H-M   'P 1'
#
loop_
_entity.id
_entity.type
_entity.pdbx_description
1 polymer ?
#
loop_
_entity_poly.entity_id
_entity_poly.type
_entity_poly.pdbx_seq_one_letter_code
_entity_poly.pdbx_strand_id
1 'polypeptide(L)'
;MSTSLERTRRPGFKTGWWILMSLSVLSVVGHAGLLFALPDEEILFLGWVVFSLYSVAILIFPYRRGEKWAWFATWLIVLAFAVVILFDSEFGLMYLAMAGLMALGQTLTRGAFFSGGVTS
;
A
#
# COMPACT_ATOMS: atom_id res chain seq x y z
N MET A 1 1.57 -10.65 -26.90
CA MET A 1 0.94 -10.57 -25.56
C MET A 1 1.94 -10.10 -24.51
N SER A 2 1.59 -9.09 -23.74
CA SER A 2 2.48 -8.66 -22.66
C SER A 2 2.43 -9.63 -21.50
N THR A 3 3.60 -10.02 -20.98
CA THR A 3 3.71 -10.88 -19.80
C THR A 3 3.63 -10.02 -18.53
N SER A 4 3.44 -10.67 -17.38
CA SER A 4 3.49 -9.96 -16.11
C SER A 4 4.86 -9.34 -15.88
N LEU A 5 5.93 -10.00 -16.37
CA LEU A 5 7.28 -9.47 -16.27
C LEU A 5 7.45 -8.16 -17.06
N GLU A 6 6.89 -8.12 -18.27
CA GLU A 6 6.93 -6.89 -19.10
C GLU A 6 6.16 -5.77 -18.43
N ARG A 7 5.00 -6.06 -17.87
CA ARG A 7 4.17 -5.07 -17.19
C ARG A 7 4.91 -4.45 -15.99
N THR A 8 5.60 -5.27 -15.23
CA THR A 8 6.32 -4.81 -14.03
C THR A 8 7.63 -4.10 -14.35
N ARG A 9 8.07 -4.12 -15.61
CA ARG A 9 9.26 -3.38 -16.04
C ARG A 9 8.96 -1.93 -16.42
N ARG A 10 7.71 -1.56 -16.53
CA ARG A 10 7.34 -0.17 -16.85
C ARG A 10 7.84 0.79 -15.78
N PRO A 11 8.41 1.95 -16.17
CA PRO A 11 8.94 2.90 -15.18
C PRO A 11 7.88 3.34 -14.15
N GLY A 12 6.65 3.55 -14.60
CA GLY A 12 5.55 3.91 -13.71
C GLY A 12 5.28 2.85 -12.65
N PHE A 13 5.34 1.57 -13.04
CA PHE A 13 5.16 0.47 -12.11
C PHE A 13 6.25 0.48 -11.03
N LYS A 14 7.50 0.59 -11.43
CA LYS A 14 8.61 0.60 -10.47
C LYS A 14 8.48 1.73 -9.46
N THR A 15 8.25 2.93 -9.95
CA THR A 15 8.12 4.10 -9.09
C THR A 15 6.94 3.94 -8.13
N GLY A 16 5.77 3.56 -8.66
CA GLY A 16 4.58 3.36 -7.84
C GLY A 16 4.76 2.24 -6.83
N TRP A 17 5.35 1.13 -7.24
CA TRP A 17 5.61 0.00 -6.34
C TRP A 17 6.54 0.41 -5.18
N TRP A 18 7.59 1.16 -5.49
CA TRP A 18 8.51 1.63 -4.45
C TRP A 18 7.85 2.59 -3.48
N ILE A 19 6.97 3.47 -3.98
CA ILE A 19 6.19 4.36 -3.12
C ILE A 19 5.33 3.52 -2.15
N LEU A 20 4.57 2.58 -2.69
CA LEU A 20 3.69 1.72 -1.88
C LEU A 20 4.48 0.89 -0.89
N MET A 21 5.58 0.29 -1.34
CA MET A 21 6.41 -0.57 -0.49
C MET A 21 7.07 0.22 0.63
N SER A 22 7.62 1.39 0.32
CA SER A 22 8.24 2.24 1.33
C SER A 22 7.26 2.66 2.40
N LEU A 23 6.05 3.07 2.01
CA LEU A 23 5.01 3.47 2.95
C LEU A 23 4.52 2.29 3.80
N SER A 24 4.40 1.10 3.19
CA SER A 24 3.98 -0.10 3.92
C SER A 24 5.03 -0.53 4.95
N VAL A 25 6.30 -0.51 4.58
CA VAL A 25 7.39 -0.84 5.52
C VAL A 25 7.46 0.20 6.62
N LEU A 26 7.34 1.49 6.27
CA LEU A 26 7.30 2.57 7.26
C LEU A 26 6.13 2.36 8.24
N SER A 27 4.99 1.92 7.74
CA SER A 27 3.83 1.62 8.57
C SER A 27 4.11 0.47 9.55
N VAL A 28 4.76 -0.60 9.08
CA VAL A 28 5.14 -1.72 9.96
C VAL A 28 6.05 -1.22 11.07
N VAL A 29 7.13 -0.53 10.71
CA VAL A 29 8.11 -0.07 11.69
C VAL A 29 7.52 0.96 12.64
N GLY A 30 6.75 1.91 12.11
CA GLY A 30 6.13 2.95 12.92
C GLY A 30 5.13 2.40 13.92
N HIS A 31 4.24 1.51 13.47
CA HIS A 31 3.24 0.93 14.37
C HIS A 31 3.87 -0.04 15.38
N ALA A 32 4.91 -0.76 14.99
CA ALA A 32 5.66 -1.59 15.94
C ALA A 32 6.31 -0.73 17.02
N GLY A 33 6.85 0.42 16.64
CA GLY A 33 7.41 1.39 17.60
C GLY A 33 6.35 1.91 18.57
N LEU A 34 5.17 2.26 18.06
CA LEU A 34 4.06 2.74 18.88
C LEU A 34 3.52 1.65 19.79
N LEU A 35 3.58 0.39 19.40
CA LEU A 35 3.18 -0.74 20.23
C LEU A 35 3.97 -0.76 21.54
N PHE A 36 5.27 -0.46 21.48
CA PHE A 36 6.12 -0.40 22.66
C PHE A 36 6.01 0.94 23.40
N ALA A 37 5.77 2.04 22.68
CA ALA A 37 5.71 3.37 23.26
C ALA A 37 4.38 3.66 23.97
N LEU A 38 3.29 3.07 23.50
CA LEU A 38 1.94 3.30 24.01
C LEU A 38 1.28 1.96 24.39
N PRO A 39 1.68 1.38 25.54
CA PRO A 39 1.22 0.03 25.90
C PRO A 39 -0.28 -0.08 26.16
N ASP A 40 -0.97 1.03 26.47
CA ASP A 40 -2.41 1.01 26.69
C ASP A 40 -3.22 0.78 25.40
N GLU A 41 -2.59 0.90 24.26
CA GLU A 41 -3.24 0.74 22.97
C GLU A 41 -2.64 -0.42 22.16
N GLU A 42 -2.13 -1.44 22.85
CA GLU A 42 -1.47 -2.58 22.22
C GLU A 42 -2.30 -3.26 21.15
N ILE A 43 -3.58 -3.50 21.42
CA ILE A 43 -4.45 -4.22 20.47
C ILE A 43 -4.61 -3.43 19.19
N LEU A 44 -4.78 -2.11 19.30
CA LEU A 44 -4.91 -1.24 18.14
C LEU A 44 -3.66 -1.26 17.29
N PHE A 45 -2.50 -1.04 17.90
CA PHE A 45 -1.24 -0.98 17.14
C PHE A 45 -0.82 -2.35 16.63
N LEU A 46 -1.12 -3.42 17.37
CA LEU A 46 -0.88 -4.78 16.90
C LEU A 46 -1.68 -5.05 15.63
N GLY A 47 -2.96 -4.64 15.62
CA GLY A 47 -3.80 -4.75 14.44
C GLY A 47 -3.20 -4.01 13.24
N TRP A 48 -2.70 -2.80 13.45
CA TRP A 48 -2.05 -2.03 12.40
C TRP A 48 -0.77 -2.68 11.90
N VAL A 49 0.02 -3.28 12.79
CA VAL A 49 1.24 -4.01 12.40
C VAL A 49 0.87 -5.20 11.51
N VAL A 50 -0.09 -6.01 11.92
CA VAL A 50 -0.55 -7.17 11.13
C VAL A 50 -1.10 -6.71 9.78
N PHE A 51 -1.91 -5.67 9.77
CA PHE A 51 -2.48 -5.11 8.54
C PHE A 51 -1.37 -4.63 7.58
N SER A 52 -0.36 -3.95 8.13
CA SER A 52 0.76 -3.46 7.33
C SER A 52 1.62 -4.60 6.78
N LEU A 53 1.77 -5.69 7.53
CA LEU A 53 2.47 -6.89 7.05
C LEU A 53 1.71 -7.53 5.89
N TYR A 54 0.39 -7.57 5.93
CA TYR A 54 -0.42 -8.00 4.80
C TYR A 54 -0.17 -7.14 3.57
N SER A 55 -0.09 -5.82 3.76
CA SER A 55 0.21 -4.90 2.67
C SER A 55 1.56 -5.23 2.02
N VAL A 56 2.58 -5.43 2.84
CA VAL A 56 3.91 -5.80 2.35
C VAL A 56 3.86 -7.11 1.58
N ALA A 57 3.18 -8.13 2.12
CA ALA A 57 3.07 -9.43 1.46
C ALA A 57 2.37 -9.32 0.10
N ILE A 58 1.28 -8.55 0.03
CA ILE A 58 0.56 -8.34 -1.22
C ILE A 58 1.46 -7.65 -2.25
N LEU A 59 2.23 -6.66 -1.84
CA LEU A 59 3.13 -5.94 -2.74
C LEU A 59 4.30 -6.79 -3.23
N ILE A 60 4.81 -7.70 -2.39
CA ILE A 60 5.93 -8.55 -2.77
C ILE A 60 5.50 -9.67 -3.71
N PHE A 61 4.36 -10.29 -3.46
CA PHE A 61 3.94 -11.49 -4.19
C PHE A 61 2.97 -11.18 -5.33
N PRO A 62 1.64 -11.08 -5.10
CA PRO A 62 0.70 -10.94 -6.21
C PRO A 62 0.79 -9.61 -6.94
N TYR A 63 1.13 -8.53 -6.25
CA TYR A 63 1.21 -7.21 -6.87
C TYR A 63 2.33 -7.16 -7.90
N ARG A 64 3.50 -7.69 -7.57
CA ARG A 64 4.62 -7.74 -8.49
C ARG A 64 4.35 -8.66 -9.68
N ARG A 65 3.48 -9.65 -9.52
CA ARG A 65 3.08 -10.52 -10.61
C ARG A 65 2.01 -9.91 -11.51
N GLY A 66 1.53 -8.73 -11.18
CA GLY A 66 0.51 -8.04 -11.98
C GLY A 66 -0.88 -8.62 -11.82
N GLU A 67 -1.17 -9.27 -10.72
CA GLU A 67 -2.50 -9.83 -10.46
C GLU A 67 -3.46 -8.71 -10.10
N LYS A 68 -4.54 -8.58 -10.86
CA LYS A 68 -5.48 -7.46 -10.72
C LYS A 68 -6.10 -7.35 -9.34
N TRP A 69 -6.41 -8.51 -8.72
CA TRP A 69 -7.01 -8.49 -7.39
C TRP A 69 -6.11 -7.80 -6.36
N ALA A 70 -4.79 -7.93 -6.53
CA ALA A 70 -3.84 -7.30 -5.62
C ALA A 70 -3.88 -5.77 -5.73
N TRP A 71 -4.10 -5.25 -6.93
CA TRP A 71 -4.25 -3.81 -7.13
C TRP A 71 -5.49 -3.29 -6.41
N PHE A 72 -6.62 -4.00 -6.55
CA PHE A 72 -7.85 -3.63 -5.84
C PHE A 72 -7.71 -3.80 -4.33
N ALA A 73 -7.06 -4.88 -3.88
CA ALA A 73 -6.83 -5.10 -2.45
C ALA A 73 -5.98 -3.97 -1.83
N THR A 74 -5.02 -3.46 -2.59
CA THR A 74 -4.19 -2.34 -2.12
C THR A 74 -5.02 -1.06 -1.96
N TRP A 75 -6.06 -0.86 -2.77
CA TRP A 75 -6.96 0.28 -2.58
C TRP A 75 -7.71 0.22 -1.24
N LEU A 76 -8.03 -0.98 -0.76
CA LEU A 76 -8.61 -1.13 0.59
C LEU A 76 -7.63 -0.65 1.67
N ILE A 77 -6.35 -0.88 1.46
CA ILE A 77 -5.31 -0.41 2.36
C ILE A 77 -5.24 1.13 2.33
N VAL A 78 -5.28 1.72 1.15
CA VAL A 78 -5.31 3.17 0.99
C VAL A 78 -6.53 3.76 1.71
N LEU A 79 -7.69 3.15 1.52
CA LEU A 79 -8.92 3.58 2.16
C LEU A 79 -8.82 3.51 3.68
N ALA A 80 -8.22 2.46 4.21
CA ALA A 80 -8.04 2.31 5.66
C ALA A 80 -7.20 3.45 6.24
N PHE A 81 -6.13 3.84 5.55
CA PHE A 81 -5.34 5.01 5.99
C PHE A 81 -6.13 6.30 5.89
N ALA A 82 -6.91 6.48 4.83
CA ALA A 82 -7.69 7.70 4.62
C ALA A 82 -8.78 7.89 5.67
N VAL A 83 -9.40 6.79 6.10
CA VAL A 83 -10.53 6.83 7.04
C VAL A 83 -10.09 7.27 8.44
N VAL A 84 -8.83 7.13 8.80
CA VAL A 84 -8.33 7.49 10.14
C VAL A 84 -8.66 8.94 10.49
N ILE A 85 -8.67 9.85 9.52
CA ILE A 85 -8.94 11.27 9.79
C ILE A 85 -10.36 11.49 10.36
N LEU A 86 -11.29 10.57 10.09
CA LEU A 86 -12.66 10.67 10.61
C LEU A 86 -12.74 10.35 12.11
N PHE A 87 -11.75 9.63 12.64
CA PHE A 87 -11.75 9.15 14.01
C PHE A 87 -10.68 9.82 14.88
N ASP A 88 -9.61 10.32 14.27
CA ASP A 88 -8.50 10.92 14.99
C ASP A 88 -7.95 12.11 14.20
N SER A 89 -8.19 13.31 14.68
CA SER A 89 -7.72 14.53 14.01
C SER A 89 -6.22 14.76 14.21
N GLU A 90 -5.64 14.21 15.28
CA GLU A 90 -4.24 14.40 15.60
C GLU A 90 -3.31 13.65 14.65
N PHE A 91 -3.55 12.37 14.47
CA PHE A 91 -2.80 11.54 13.56
C PHE A 91 -3.41 11.46 12.15
N GLY A 92 -4.67 11.89 12.02
CA GLY A 92 -5.43 11.77 10.78
C GLY A 92 -4.78 12.47 9.60
N LEU A 93 -4.17 13.63 9.80
CA LEU A 93 -3.51 14.36 8.71
C LEU A 93 -2.30 13.58 8.18
N MET A 94 -1.53 12.96 9.07
CA MET A 94 -0.40 12.13 8.67
C MET A 94 -0.87 10.91 7.87
N TYR A 95 -1.89 10.22 8.39
CA TYR A 95 -2.44 9.06 7.68
C TYR A 95 -3.08 9.44 6.35
N LEU A 96 -3.74 10.61 6.30
CA LEU A 96 -4.32 11.09 5.04
C LEU A 96 -3.23 11.40 4.02
N ALA A 97 -2.12 12.00 4.44
CA ALA A 97 -0.98 12.25 3.57
C ALA A 97 -0.38 10.94 3.05
N MET A 98 -0.25 9.94 3.90
CA MET A 98 0.22 8.61 3.50
C MET A 98 -0.75 7.98 2.49
N ALA A 99 -2.05 8.09 2.74
CA ALA A 99 -3.07 7.58 1.81
C ALA A 99 -2.96 8.27 0.44
N GLY A 100 -2.73 9.57 0.42
CA GLY A 100 -2.54 10.32 -0.82
C GLY A 100 -1.32 9.84 -1.60
N LEU A 101 -0.20 9.61 -0.91
CA LEU A 101 1.01 9.08 -1.55
C LEU A 101 0.79 7.66 -2.05
N MET A 102 0.09 6.83 -1.29
CA MET A 102 -0.25 5.47 -1.74
C MET A 102 -1.16 5.50 -2.96
N ALA A 103 -2.14 6.41 -2.97
CA ALA A 103 -3.01 6.60 -4.14
C ALA A 103 -2.21 7.01 -5.37
N LEU A 104 -1.21 7.86 -5.20
CA LEU A 104 -0.30 8.22 -6.28
C LEU A 104 0.43 6.97 -6.81
N GLY A 105 0.96 6.15 -5.90
CA GLY A 105 1.62 4.89 -6.26
C GLY A 105 0.69 3.97 -7.04
N GLN A 106 -0.56 3.84 -6.60
CA GLN A 106 -1.57 3.04 -7.28
C GLN A 106 -1.86 3.56 -8.69
N THR A 107 -1.96 4.87 -8.83
CA THR A 107 -2.20 5.49 -10.14
C THR A 107 -1.04 5.22 -11.09
N LEU A 108 0.19 5.31 -10.59
CA LEU A 108 1.38 5.07 -11.41
C LEU A 108 1.50 3.60 -11.85
N THR A 109 0.97 2.67 -11.07
CA THR A 109 1.02 1.24 -11.40
C THR A 109 -0.17 0.77 -12.24
N ARG A 110 -1.20 1.59 -12.38
CA ARG A 110 -2.44 1.20 -13.05
C ARG A 110 -2.21 0.59 -14.44
N GLY A 111 -1.32 1.18 -15.22
CA GLY A 111 -1.03 0.72 -16.58
C GLY A 111 -0.53 -0.72 -16.62
N ALA A 112 0.21 -1.15 -15.60
CA ALA A 112 0.73 -2.51 -15.55
C ALA A 112 -0.36 -3.55 -15.37
N PHE A 113 -1.51 -3.17 -14.82
CA PHE A 113 -2.61 -4.11 -14.53
C PHE A 113 -3.70 -4.09 -15.60
N PHE A 114 -3.90 -2.96 -16.27
CA PHE A 114 -5.08 -2.77 -17.11
C PHE A 114 -4.81 -2.45 -18.57
N SER A 115 -3.62 -1.97 -18.91
CA SER A 115 -3.32 -1.63 -20.29
C SER A 115 -2.62 -2.75 -21.07
N GLY A 116 -2.18 -3.79 -20.38
CA GLY A 116 -1.43 -4.88 -21.00
C GLY A 116 -2.21 -5.61 -22.08
N GLY A 117 -3.51 -5.83 -21.87
CA GLY A 117 -4.35 -6.52 -22.84
C GLY A 117 -4.56 -5.74 -24.12
N VAL A 118 -4.48 -4.43 -24.06
CA VAL A 118 -4.67 -3.56 -25.21
C VAL A 118 -3.44 -3.56 -26.11
N THR A 119 -2.28 -3.70 -25.53
CA THR A 119 -1.01 -3.63 -26.25
C THR A 119 -0.53 -4.97 -26.80
N SER A 120 -1.20 -6.00 -26.43
CA SER A 120 -0.83 -7.36 -26.86
C SER A 120 -1.26 -7.71 -28.26
#